data_205be8098fe7bb883884cf5b5c1367f4
#
_entry.id   205be8098fe7bb883884cf5b5c1367f4
#
_cell.length_a   1.000
_cell.length_b   1.000
_cell.length_c   1.000
_cell.angle_alpha   90.00
_cell.angle_beta   90.00
_cell.angle_gamma   90.00
#
_symmetry.space_group_name_H-M   'P 1'
#
loop_
_entity.id
_entity.type
_entity.pdbx_description
1 polymer ?
#
loop_
_entity_poly.entity_id
_entity_poly.type
_entity_poly.pdbx_seq_one_letter_code
_entity_poly.pdbx_strand_id
1 'polypeptide(L)'
;ALHGTQITPEDWALFYRCYAQTYAEHGNPPYLNRDFFARMAKDMGEHWVLIRAERSGRPIACSLLAVQGWGGSDAVAYGRYWGSLEHHDSLHFETCYYQPIEWCLQHGVQRFEGGAQGEHKMSRALLPVGTASAHWIAHPAFAQAIGDFLQRERQGMAQYVEELQERTPLRRND
;
A
#
# COMPACT_ATOMS: atom_id res chain seq x y z
N ALA A 1 9.76 -13.22 0.61
CA ALA A 1 9.98 -11.82 0.99
C ALA A 1 11.47 -11.51 1.05
N LEU A 2 11.85 -10.33 0.60
CA LEU A 2 13.21 -9.79 0.69
C LEU A 2 13.14 -8.47 1.48
N HIS A 3 14.09 -8.22 2.39
CA HIS A 3 14.11 -7.01 3.21
C HIS A 3 15.47 -6.32 3.16
N GLY A 4 15.45 -5.01 3.08
CA GLY A 4 16.65 -4.18 3.17
C GLY A 4 17.70 -4.54 2.11
N THR A 5 18.89 -4.87 2.54
CA THR A 5 20.03 -5.24 1.67
C THR A 5 19.86 -6.56 0.93
N GLN A 6 18.85 -7.36 1.25
CA GLN A 6 18.50 -8.56 0.48
C GLN A 6 17.86 -8.22 -0.87
N ILE A 7 17.30 -7.00 -1.03
CA ILE A 7 16.71 -6.54 -2.29
C ILE A 7 17.85 -6.10 -3.21
N THR A 8 18.17 -6.94 -4.17
CA THR A 8 19.28 -6.69 -5.11
C THR A 8 18.91 -5.64 -6.18
N PRO A 9 19.88 -5.09 -6.92
CA PRO A 9 19.60 -4.22 -8.06
C PRO A 9 18.70 -4.89 -9.13
N GLU A 10 18.81 -6.20 -9.31
CA GLU A 10 17.98 -7.01 -10.22
C GLU A 10 16.53 -7.07 -9.72
N ASP A 11 16.32 -7.18 -8.39
CA ASP A 11 14.99 -7.15 -7.77
C ASP A 11 14.34 -5.78 -7.94
N TRP A 12 15.08 -4.69 -7.78
CA TRP A 12 14.60 -3.33 -8.07
C TRP A 12 14.26 -3.14 -9.56
N ALA A 13 15.04 -3.73 -10.45
CA ALA A 13 14.74 -3.70 -11.89
C ALA A 13 13.48 -4.50 -12.22
N LEU A 14 13.28 -5.66 -11.58
CA LEU A 14 12.05 -6.44 -11.68
C LEU A 14 10.85 -5.63 -11.16
N PHE A 15 10.99 -5.06 -9.96
CA PHE A 15 9.96 -4.23 -9.36
C PHE A 15 9.52 -3.11 -10.30
N TYR A 16 10.48 -2.38 -10.89
CA TYR A 16 10.15 -1.28 -11.80
C TYR A 16 9.42 -1.77 -13.07
N ARG A 17 9.78 -2.94 -13.60
CA ARG A 17 9.04 -3.54 -14.73
C ARG A 17 7.60 -3.85 -14.37
N CYS A 18 7.37 -4.49 -13.21
CA CYS A 18 6.03 -4.78 -12.71
C CYS A 18 5.23 -3.50 -12.47
N TYR A 19 5.83 -2.49 -11.83
CA TYR A 19 5.24 -1.18 -11.59
C TYR A 19 4.83 -0.48 -12.91
N ALA A 20 5.73 -0.45 -13.89
CA ALA A 20 5.47 0.17 -15.19
C ALA A 20 4.36 -0.56 -15.98
N GLN A 21 4.32 -1.90 -15.88
CA GLN A 21 3.27 -2.71 -16.49
C GLN A 21 1.88 -2.35 -15.97
N THR A 22 1.72 -2.19 -14.65
CA THR A 22 0.45 -1.75 -14.06
C THR A 22 -0.03 -0.42 -14.64
N TYR A 23 0.87 0.55 -14.84
CA TYR A 23 0.50 1.82 -15.46
C TYR A 23 0.13 1.66 -16.95
N ALA A 24 0.89 0.85 -17.68
CA ALA A 24 0.63 0.59 -19.11
C ALA A 24 -0.74 -0.07 -19.33
N GLU A 25 -1.15 -1.00 -18.45
CA GLU A 25 -2.47 -1.64 -18.47
C GLU A 25 -3.62 -0.63 -18.26
N HIS A 26 -3.35 0.48 -17.56
CA HIS A 26 -4.30 1.58 -17.38
C HIS A 26 -4.14 2.70 -18.43
N GLY A 27 -3.31 2.50 -19.45
CA GLY A 27 -3.09 3.47 -20.53
C GLY A 27 -2.30 4.71 -20.13
N ASN A 28 -1.53 4.65 -19.04
CA ASN A 28 -0.76 5.76 -18.51
C ASN A 28 0.74 5.45 -18.48
N PRO A 29 1.62 6.47 -18.63
CA PRO A 29 3.03 6.31 -18.31
C PRO A 29 3.23 6.16 -16.80
N PRO A 30 4.30 5.49 -16.34
CA PRO A 30 4.65 5.41 -14.92
C PRO A 30 4.80 6.81 -14.30
N TYR A 31 4.12 7.05 -13.17
CA TYR A 31 4.18 8.33 -12.46
C TYR A 31 5.58 8.62 -11.90
N LEU A 32 6.26 7.60 -11.39
CA LEU A 32 7.62 7.70 -10.86
C LEU A 32 8.59 6.99 -11.80
N ASN A 33 9.76 7.57 -11.98
CA ASN A 33 10.79 7.05 -12.87
C ASN A 33 11.78 6.11 -12.14
N ARG A 34 12.69 5.49 -12.90
CA ARG A 34 13.72 4.59 -12.35
C ARG A 34 14.66 5.28 -11.36
N ASP A 35 15.01 6.54 -11.62
CA ASP A 35 15.92 7.30 -10.73
C ASP A 35 15.32 7.54 -9.36
N PHE A 36 14.00 7.76 -9.29
CA PHE A 36 13.31 7.87 -8.02
C PHE A 36 13.48 6.58 -7.18
N PHE A 37 13.21 5.42 -7.77
CA PHE A 37 13.34 4.15 -7.06
C PHE A 37 14.80 3.79 -6.76
N ALA A 38 15.74 4.16 -7.61
CA ALA A 38 17.17 3.97 -7.35
C ALA A 38 17.64 4.81 -6.14
N ARG A 39 17.19 6.06 -6.03
CA ARG A 39 17.46 6.90 -4.85
C ARG A 39 16.80 6.34 -3.60
N MET A 40 15.55 5.93 -3.70
CA MET A 40 14.80 5.33 -2.61
C MET A 40 15.49 4.05 -2.09
N ALA A 41 15.97 3.20 -2.99
CA ALA A 41 16.75 2.01 -2.64
C ALA A 41 18.07 2.35 -1.93
N LYS A 42 18.75 3.42 -2.37
CA LYS A 42 20.01 3.86 -1.80
C LYS A 42 19.85 4.55 -0.44
N ASP A 43 18.90 5.47 -0.34
CA ASP A 43 18.79 6.40 0.79
C ASP A 43 17.90 5.85 1.92
N MET A 44 17.02 4.87 1.59
CA MET A 44 16.03 4.31 2.50
C MET A 44 15.94 2.78 2.35
N GLY A 45 17.01 2.10 1.94
CA GLY A 45 17.00 0.68 1.60
C GLY A 45 16.45 -0.21 2.71
N GLU A 46 16.83 0.07 3.97
CA GLU A 46 16.41 -0.70 5.15
C GLU A 46 14.91 -0.62 5.46
N HIS A 47 14.19 0.34 4.90
CA HIS A 47 12.75 0.52 5.11
C HIS A 47 11.88 -0.25 4.12
N TRP A 48 12.47 -1.00 3.20
CA TRP A 48 11.71 -1.67 2.14
C TRP A 48 11.66 -3.17 2.29
N VAL A 49 10.46 -3.71 2.03
CA VAL A 49 10.22 -5.15 1.91
C VAL A 49 9.59 -5.41 0.54
N LEU A 50 10.20 -6.30 -0.21
CA LEU A 50 9.73 -6.75 -1.52
C LEU A 50 9.18 -8.18 -1.40
N ILE A 51 7.92 -8.34 -1.70
CA ILE A 51 7.32 -9.66 -1.90
C ILE A 51 7.45 -10.00 -3.39
N ARG A 52 8.16 -11.07 -3.71
CA ARG A 52 8.41 -11.53 -5.07
C ARG A 52 7.71 -12.86 -5.31
N ALA A 53 6.81 -12.91 -6.30
CA ALA A 53 6.18 -14.13 -6.74
C ALA A 53 6.93 -14.74 -7.92
N GLU A 54 7.11 -16.06 -7.87
CA GLU A 54 7.83 -16.81 -8.90
C GLU A 54 6.99 -17.97 -9.41
N ARG A 55 7.16 -18.28 -10.68
CA ARG A 55 6.61 -19.46 -11.35
C ARG A 55 7.71 -20.19 -12.07
N SER A 56 7.94 -21.45 -11.70
CA SER A 56 9.02 -22.28 -12.28
C SER A 56 10.40 -21.59 -12.25
N GLY A 57 10.73 -20.93 -11.10
CA GLY A 57 11.99 -20.23 -10.91
C GLY A 57 12.09 -18.88 -11.62
N ARG A 58 11.03 -18.41 -12.29
CA ARG A 58 10.99 -17.11 -12.97
C ARG A 58 10.12 -16.13 -12.19
N PRO A 59 10.62 -14.94 -11.83
CA PRO A 59 9.83 -13.89 -11.20
C PRO A 59 8.74 -13.37 -12.16
N ILE A 60 7.49 -13.33 -11.68
CA ILE A 60 6.31 -12.95 -12.47
C ILE A 60 5.56 -11.74 -11.90
N ALA A 61 5.71 -11.45 -10.63
CA ALA A 61 5.04 -10.33 -9.98
C ALA A 61 5.78 -9.92 -8.71
N CYS A 62 5.49 -8.71 -8.22
CA CYS A 62 5.95 -8.27 -6.92
C CYS A 62 5.03 -7.19 -6.31
N SER A 63 5.09 -7.09 -4.99
CA SER A 63 4.60 -5.93 -4.25
C SER A 63 5.71 -5.34 -3.39
N LEU A 64 5.63 -4.04 -3.12
CA LEU A 64 6.58 -3.31 -2.32
C LEU A 64 5.88 -2.69 -1.12
N LEU A 65 6.44 -2.93 0.07
CA LEU A 65 6.00 -2.35 1.33
C LEU A 65 7.07 -1.42 1.88
N ALA A 66 6.64 -0.33 2.51
CA ALA A 66 7.49 0.48 3.36
C ALA A 66 7.30 0.05 4.82
N VAL A 67 8.38 0.00 5.61
CA VAL A 67 8.32 -0.30 7.05
C VAL A 67 8.93 0.84 7.84
N GLN A 68 8.17 1.37 8.77
CA GLN A 68 8.59 2.39 9.73
C GLN A 68 8.80 1.75 11.09
N GLY A 69 9.79 2.23 11.86
CA GLY A 69 10.05 1.76 13.22
C GLY A 69 10.56 0.32 13.29
N TRP A 70 11.26 -0.14 12.27
CA TRP A 70 11.82 -1.49 12.20
C TRP A 70 12.61 -1.85 13.47
N GLY A 71 12.31 -3.02 14.04
CA GLY A 71 12.92 -3.50 15.28
C GLY A 71 12.39 -2.85 16.56
N GLY A 72 11.49 -1.88 16.47
CA GLY A 72 10.81 -1.25 17.60
C GLY A 72 9.47 -1.91 17.95
N SER A 73 8.92 -1.55 19.10
CA SER A 73 7.63 -2.07 19.61
C SER A 73 6.40 -1.54 18.87
N ASP A 74 6.56 -0.56 18.00
CA ASP A 74 5.49 0.16 17.29
C ASP A 74 5.68 0.14 15.77
N ALA A 75 6.40 -0.85 15.25
CA ALA A 75 6.67 -0.99 13.81
C ALA A 75 5.38 -1.05 12.98
N VAL A 76 5.35 -0.31 11.88
CA VAL A 76 4.22 -0.21 10.96
C VAL A 76 4.68 -0.52 9.55
N ALA A 77 3.98 -1.41 8.85
CA ALA A 77 4.16 -1.68 7.44
C ALA A 77 3.06 -1.00 6.61
N TYR A 78 3.45 -0.44 5.48
CA TYR A 78 2.58 0.24 4.53
C TYR A 78 2.65 -0.44 3.17
N GLY A 79 1.54 -1.00 2.69
CA GLY A 79 1.43 -1.46 1.31
C GLY A 79 1.53 -0.27 0.34
N ARG A 80 2.48 -0.32 -0.60
CA ARG A 80 2.77 0.83 -1.48
C ARG A 80 2.51 0.56 -2.95
N TYR A 81 3.15 -0.43 -3.53
CA TYR A 81 3.12 -0.68 -4.95
C TYR A 81 2.94 -2.15 -5.27
N TRP A 82 2.32 -2.43 -6.38
CA TRP A 82 2.09 -3.74 -6.92
C TRP A 82 2.24 -3.74 -8.44
N GLY A 83 2.66 -4.86 -8.99
CA GLY A 83 2.57 -5.11 -10.42
C GLY A 83 2.85 -6.57 -10.76
N SER A 84 2.35 -7.00 -11.91
CA SER A 84 2.53 -8.34 -12.43
C SER A 84 2.92 -8.30 -13.91
N LEU A 85 3.76 -9.23 -14.31
CA LEU A 85 4.13 -9.46 -15.72
C LEU A 85 3.28 -10.55 -16.36
N GLU A 86 2.54 -11.31 -15.56
CA GLU A 86 1.63 -12.37 -15.99
C GLU A 86 0.34 -12.32 -15.16
N HIS A 87 -0.80 -12.51 -15.80
CA HIS A 87 -2.07 -12.60 -15.10
C HIS A 87 -2.24 -13.98 -14.45
N HIS A 88 -2.48 -13.99 -13.14
CA HIS A 88 -2.86 -15.19 -12.39
C HIS A 88 -3.95 -14.82 -11.37
N ASP A 89 -4.96 -15.66 -11.29
CA ASP A 89 -6.05 -15.47 -10.33
C ASP A 89 -5.51 -15.42 -8.90
N SER A 90 -6.02 -14.45 -8.14
CA SER A 90 -5.67 -14.22 -6.73
C SER A 90 -4.20 -13.84 -6.43
N LEU A 91 -3.32 -13.73 -7.44
CA LEU A 91 -1.92 -13.39 -7.22
C LEU A 91 -1.74 -12.02 -6.54
N HIS A 92 -2.58 -11.05 -6.88
CA HIS A 92 -2.63 -9.76 -6.21
C HIS A 92 -2.92 -9.90 -4.71
N PHE A 93 -3.89 -10.73 -4.33
CA PHE A 93 -4.23 -10.93 -2.92
C PHE A 93 -3.12 -11.63 -2.16
N GLU A 94 -2.48 -12.61 -2.78
CA GLU A 94 -1.35 -13.31 -2.18
C GLU A 94 -0.19 -12.35 -1.89
N THR A 95 0.25 -11.60 -2.90
CA THR A 95 1.45 -10.76 -2.82
C THR A 95 1.22 -9.44 -2.08
N CYS A 96 0.00 -8.88 -2.09
CA CYS A 96 -0.29 -7.59 -1.46
C CYS A 96 -0.89 -7.68 -0.05
N TYR A 97 -1.42 -8.86 0.34
CA TYR A 97 -2.08 -9.02 1.63
C TYR A 97 -1.57 -10.24 2.41
N TYR A 98 -1.71 -11.46 1.90
CA TYR A 98 -1.44 -12.64 2.70
C TYR A 98 0.06 -12.77 3.03
N GLN A 99 0.95 -12.68 2.07
CA GLN A 99 2.39 -12.71 2.30
C GLN A 99 2.89 -11.52 3.13
N PRO A 100 2.46 -10.27 2.88
CA PRO A 100 2.74 -9.15 3.77
C PRO A 100 2.26 -9.33 5.20
N ILE A 101 1.05 -9.84 5.43
CA ILE A 101 0.52 -10.10 6.78
C ILE A 101 1.37 -11.17 7.48
N GLU A 102 1.65 -12.28 6.81
CA GLU A 102 2.51 -13.34 7.33
C GLU A 102 3.90 -12.80 7.70
N TRP A 103 4.51 -12.03 6.80
CA TRP A 103 5.80 -11.40 7.05
C TRP A 103 5.75 -10.45 8.26
N CYS A 104 4.72 -9.63 8.38
CA CYS A 104 4.52 -8.73 9.53
C CYS A 104 4.44 -9.51 10.85
N LEU A 105 3.66 -10.61 10.89
CA LEU A 105 3.54 -11.46 12.06
C LEU A 105 4.87 -12.09 12.47
N GLN A 106 5.62 -12.61 11.50
CA GLN A 106 6.92 -13.24 11.74
C GLN A 106 7.99 -12.27 12.27
N HIS A 107 7.85 -10.96 11.92
CA HIS A 107 8.84 -9.94 12.25
C HIS A 107 8.37 -8.95 13.33
N GLY A 108 7.25 -9.23 14.00
CA GLY A 108 6.77 -8.43 15.11
C GLY A 108 6.25 -7.03 14.70
N VAL A 109 5.87 -6.84 13.44
CA VAL A 109 5.25 -5.61 12.97
C VAL A 109 3.84 -5.50 13.55
N GLN A 110 3.55 -4.40 14.23
CA GLN A 110 2.33 -4.24 15.02
C GLN A 110 1.12 -3.79 14.19
N ARG A 111 1.36 -3.11 13.07
CA ARG A 111 0.29 -2.60 12.22
C ARG A 111 0.65 -2.72 10.75
N PHE A 112 -0.31 -3.17 9.96
CA PHE A 112 -0.22 -3.20 8.50
C PHE A 112 -1.30 -2.30 7.88
N GLU A 113 -0.89 -1.32 7.09
CA GLU A 113 -1.76 -0.39 6.40
C GLU A 113 -1.80 -0.70 4.90
N GLY A 114 -2.98 -1.08 4.42
CA GLY A 114 -3.19 -1.46 3.02
C GLY A 114 -3.41 -0.29 2.05
N GLY A 115 -3.23 0.96 2.50
CA GLY A 115 -3.44 2.17 1.70
C GLY A 115 -4.92 2.56 1.54
N ALA A 116 -5.15 3.67 0.81
CA ALA A 116 -6.49 4.20 0.56
C ALA A 116 -7.32 3.28 -0.35
N GLN A 117 -8.64 3.39 -0.25
CA GLN A 117 -9.67 2.74 -1.07
C GLN A 117 -9.77 1.20 -0.95
N GLY A 118 -10.94 0.67 -1.27
CA GLY A 118 -11.22 -0.75 -1.43
C GLY A 118 -11.81 -1.41 -0.19
N GLU A 119 -13.15 -1.45 -0.10
CA GLU A 119 -13.90 -2.18 0.95
C GLU A 119 -13.53 -3.67 1.00
N HIS A 120 -13.08 -4.26 -0.12
CA HIS A 120 -12.60 -5.64 -0.18
C HIS A 120 -11.43 -5.92 0.79
N LYS A 121 -10.73 -4.88 1.25
CA LYS A 121 -9.65 -5.00 2.24
C LYS A 121 -10.17 -5.37 3.62
N MET A 122 -11.39 -5.00 3.94
CA MET A 122 -12.03 -5.33 5.22
C MET A 122 -12.18 -6.83 5.43
N SER A 123 -12.46 -7.61 4.38
CA SER A 123 -12.50 -9.07 4.46
C SER A 123 -11.17 -9.71 4.85
N ARG A 124 -10.08 -8.93 4.90
CA ARG A 124 -8.73 -9.28 5.32
C ARG A 124 -8.32 -8.57 6.61
N ALA A 125 -9.30 -8.14 7.39
CA ALA A 125 -9.11 -7.42 8.65
C ALA A 125 -8.35 -6.08 8.54
N LEU A 126 -8.26 -5.48 7.36
CA LEU A 126 -7.75 -4.12 7.18
C LEU A 126 -8.89 -3.15 7.44
N LEU A 127 -9.03 -2.72 8.68
CA LEU A 127 -10.11 -1.86 9.14
C LEU A 127 -9.92 -0.41 8.70
N PRO A 128 -11.02 0.35 8.51
CA PRO A 128 -10.93 1.76 8.16
C PRO A 128 -10.36 2.56 9.33
N VAL A 129 -9.44 3.47 9.02
CA VAL A 129 -8.88 4.43 9.96
C VAL A 129 -9.02 5.84 9.41
N GLY A 130 -9.32 6.80 10.29
CA GLY A 130 -9.40 8.21 9.93
C GLY A 130 -8.02 8.75 9.55
N THR A 131 -7.92 9.37 8.38
CA THR A 131 -6.74 10.11 7.96
C THR A 131 -7.11 11.58 7.73
N ALA A 132 -6.13 12.47 7.81
CA ALA A 132 -6.33 13.89 7.55
C ALA A 132 -5.30 14.44 6.58
N SER A 133 -5.73 15.39 5.76
CA SER A 133 -4.84 16.20 4.94
C SER A 133 -5.19 17.68 5.09
N ALA A 134 -4.23 18.57 4.87
CA ALA A 134 -4.43 20.00 4.89
C ALA A 134 -3.96 20.59 3.57
N HIS A 135 -4.77 21.46 2.98
CA HIS A 135 -4.51 22.08 1.70
C HIS A 135 -4.68 23.59 1.81
N TRP A 136 -3.76 24.33 1.24
CA TRP A 136 -3.88 25.77 1.05
C TRP A 136 -4.27 26.06 -0.40
N ILE A 137 -5.33 26.86 -0.57
CA ILE A 137 -5.88 27.25 -1.88
C ILE A 137 -5.70 28.74 -2.04
N ALA A 138 -4.91 29.17 -3.03
CA ALA A 138 -4.60 30.58 -3.28
C ALA A 138 -5.82 31.40 -3.71
N HIS A 139 -6.73 30.82 -4.51
CA HIS A 139 -7.88 31.55 -5.06
C HIS A 139 -9.06 31.51 -4.07
N PRO A 140 -9.52 32.68 -3.55
CA PRO A 140 -10.53 32.72 -2.48
C PRO A 140 -11.86 32.04 -2.83
N ALA A 141 -12.36 32.21 -4.07
CA ALA A 141 -13.62 31.58 -4.46
C ALA A 141 -13.52 30.05 -4.53
N PHE A 142 -12.38 29.48 -4.94
CA PHE A 142 -12.15 28.03 -4.87
C PHE A 142 -11.99 27.56 -3.43
N ALA A 143 -11.28 28.31 -2.60
CA ALA A 143 -11.14 27.98 -1.18
C ALA A 143 -12.51 27.89 -0.49
N GLN A 144 -13.40 28.86 -0.75
CA GLN A 144 -14.76 28.85 -0.22
C GLN A 144 -15.57 27.64 -0.72
N ALA A 145 -15.60 27.43 -2.04
CA ALA A 145 -16.37 26.32 -2.64
C ALA A 145 -15.90 24.94 -2.13
N ILE A 146 -14.58 24.74 -2.00
CA ILE A 146 -14.00 23.52 -1.44
C ILE A 146 -14.34 23.40 0.03
N GLY A 147 -14.27 24.48 0.82
CA GLY A 147 -14.66 24.50 2.22
C GLY A 147 -16.10 24.05 2.44
N ASP A 148 -17.04 24.60 1.65
CA ASP A 148 -18.46 24.25 1.70
C ASP A 148 -18.70 22.78 1.30
N PHE A 149 -17.96 22.26 0.32
CA PHE A 149 -18.00 20.86 -0.05
C PHE A 149 -17.50 19.95 1.09
N LEU A 150 -16.33 20.24 1.65
CA LEU A 150 -15.73 19.46 2.74
C LEU A 150 -16.58 19.44 4.00
N GLN A 151 -17.32 20.50 4.29
CA GLN A 151 -18.22 20.56 5.43
C GLN A 151 -19.36 19.53 5.31
N ARG A 152 -19.90 19.37 4.08
CA ARG A 152 -20.93 18.35 3.78
C ARG A 152 -20.35 16.94 3.77
N GLU A 153 -19.16 16.77 3.17
CA GLU A 153 -18.49 15.49 3.06
C GLU A 153 -18.13 14.90 4.45
N ARG A 154 -17.68 15.74 5.40
CA ARG A 154 -17.36 15.30 6.77
C ARG A 154 -18.52 14.60 7.47
N GLN A 155 -19.75 15.07 7.27
CA GLN A 155 -20.93 14.45 7.87
C GLN A 155 -21.19 13.06 7.26
N GLY A 156 -21.12 12.95 5.94
CA GLY A 156 -21.27 11.68 5.25
C GLY A 156 -20.14 10.68 5.57
N MET A 157 -18.90 11.15 5.72
CA MET A 157 -17.76 10.28 6.06
C MET A 157 -17.84 9.72 7.47
N ALA A 158 -18.35 10.47 8.45
CA ALA A 158 -18.53 9.96 9.80
C ALA A 158 -19.51 8.77 9.81
N GLN A 159 -20.66 8.93 9.17
CA GLN A 159 -21.64 7.87 9.02
C GLN A 159 -21.08 6.65 8.25
N TYR A 160 -20.36 6.89 7.16
CA TYR A 160 -19.76 5.82 6.36
C TYR A 160 -18.72 5.00 7.15
N VAL A 161 -17.90 5.65 7.99
CA VAL A 161 -16.95 4.95 8.85
C VAL A 161 -17.68 4.08 9.89
N GLU A 162 -18.77 4.57 10.50
CA GLU A 162 -19.59 3.80 11.43
C GLU A 162 -20.19 2.55 10.74
N GLU A 163 -20.78 2.71 9.56
CA GLU A 163 -21.32 1.60 8.77
C GLU A 163 -20.24 0.55 8.42
N LEU A 164 -19.03 0.99 8.09
CA LEU A 164 -17.93 0.07 7.82
C LEU A 164 -17.46 -0.67 9.07
N GLN A 165 -17.42 -0.02 10.24
CA GLN A 165 -17.07 -0.68 11.49
C GLN A 165 -18.06 -1.78 11.90
N GLU A 166 -19.34 -1.66 11.55
CA GLU A 166 -20.33 -2.70 11.77
C GLU A 166 -20.09 -3.96 10.92
N ARG A 167 -19.42 -3.81 9.76
CA ARG A 167 -19.12 -4.89 8.82
C ARG A 167 -17.78 -5.59 9.10
N THR A 168 -17.17 -5.36 10.28
CA THR A 168 -15.89 -5.99 10.61
C THR A 168 -15.99 -7.52 10.61
N PRO A 169 -15.05 -8.25 9.97
CA PRO A 169 -15.04 -9.71 10.02
C PRO A 169 -14.49 -10.26 11.35
N LEU A 170 -13.93 -9.39 12.18
CA LEU A 170 -13.36 -9.77 13.46
C LEU A 170 -14.48 -9.94 14.50
N ARG A 171 -14.39 -11.00 15.33
CA ARG A 171 -15.28 -11.16 16.49
C ARG A 171 -15.06 -9.98 17.43
N ARG A 172 -16.17 -9.34 17.85
CA ARG A 172 -16.13 -8.45 19.01
C ARG A 172 -15.82 -9.32 20.23
N ASN A 173 -14.71 -9.00 20.92
CA ASN A 173 -14.50 -9.55 22.26
C ASN A 173 -15.41 -8.73 23.18
N ASP A 174 -16.55 -9.32 23.53
CA ASP A 174 -17.42 -8.82 24.59
C ASP A 174 -16.76 -8.99 25.96
#